data_2912bb5cfeb103e6cbe56ffdcff59cd5
#
_entry.id   2912bb5cfeb103e6cbe56ffdcff59cd5
#
_cell.length_a   1.000
_cell.length_b   1.000
_cell.length_c   1.000
_cell.angle_alpha   90.00
_cell.angle_beta   90.00
_cell.angle_gamma   90.00
#
_symmetry.space_group_name_H-M   'P 1'
#
loop_
_entity.id
_entity.type
_entity.pdbx_description
1 polymer ?
#
loop_
_entity_poly.entity_id
_entity_poly.type
_entity_poly.pdbx_seq_one_letter_code
_entity_poly.pdbx_strand_id
1 'polypeptide(L)'
;MAVVSMKQLLEAGVHFGHQTRRWNPKMAPYIFTERNGIYIIDLQKTVRKLDEAYNFVHEVAANGGEILFVGTKKQAADSIKEEATRAGEHYVNARWLGGMMTNFKTIQRRIARLEQLHTMETDGTFDLLPKKEVIKLNLEIEKLEKFLGGIKNMKKLPGALFIVDPRKEKIAVAEAKKLGIPVVAIVDTNCDPDEIDYVIPGNDDAIRAVKLIAGAMADAIISAKQGSADAAEEQAAPAEDAE
;
A
#
# COMPACT_ATOMS: atom_id res chain seq x y z
N MET A 1 11.19 -13.60 -16.60
CA MET A 1 12.16 -13.63 -15.47
C MET A 1 11.37 -13.31 -14.23
N ALA A 2 11.71 -13.91 -13.06
CA ALA A 2 11.05 -13.53 -11.81
C ALA A 2 11.38 -12.07 -11.47
N VAL A 3 10.41 -11.31 -11.01
CA VAL A 3 10.54 -9.88 -10.62
C VAL A 3 11.57 -9.72 -9.51
N VAL A 4 11.54 -10.63 -8.54
CA VAL A 4 12.50 -10.68 -7.43
C VAL A 4 13.10 -12.07 -7.35
N SER A 5 14.44 -12.16 -7.27
CA SER A 5 15.12 -13.44 -7.17
C SER A 5 14.93 -14.08 -5.78
N MET A 6 14.95 -15.41 -5.73
CA MET A 6 14.91 -16.16 -4.46
C MET A 6 16.03 -15.76 -3.50
N LYS A 7 17.20 -15.40 -4.04
CA LYS A 7 18.35 -14.93 -3.24
C LYS A 7 18.04 -13.63 -2.52
N GLN A 8 17.44 -12.65 -3.21
CA GLN A 8 17.02 -11.37 -2.61
C GLN A 8 15.98 -11.58 -1.51
N LEU A 9 14.99 -12.48 -1.74
CA LEU A 9 13.98 -12.81 -0.73
C LEU A 9 14.60 -13.44 0.52
N LEU A 10 15.59 -14.33 0.32
CA LEU A 10 16.31 -14.98 1.43
C LEU A 10 17.11 -13.95 2.24
N GLU A 11 17.88 -13.08 1.57
CA GLU A 11 18.71 -12.04 2.19
C GLU A 11 17.86 -10.98 2.94
N ALA A 12 16.67 -10.67 2.43
CA ALA A 12 15.71 -9.78 3.09
C ALA A 12 14.99 -10.43 4.27
N GLY A 13 15.11 -11.76 4.45
CA GLY A 13 14.47 -12.49 5.54
C GLY A 13 12.97 -12.71 5.35
N VAL A 14 12.48 -12.75 4.12
CA VAL A 14 11.05 -12.96 3.77
C VAL A 14 10.56 -14.35 4.21
N HIS A 15 11.48 -15.34 4.30
CA HIS A 15 11.16 -16.72 4.65
C HIS A 15 10.84 -16.97 6.12
N PHE A 16 11.12 -16.02 7.01
CA PHE A 16 10.78 -16.18 8.43
C PHE A 16 9.30 -15.87 8.66
N GLY A 17 8.59 -16.81 9.23
CA GLY A 17 7.22 -16.61 9.71
C GLY A 17 7.18 -16.37 11.22
N HIS A 18 6.00 -16.47 11.78
CA HIS A 18 5.75 -16.34 13.21
C HIS A 18 6.01 -17.65 13.97
N GLN A 19 5.99 -17.55 15.31
CA GLN A 19 6.07 -18.72 16.20
C GLN A 19 4.93 -19.70 15.91
N THR A 20 5.22 -21.00 15.98
CA THR A 20 4.30 -22.10 15.67
C THR A 20 2.96 -22.00 16.41
N ARG A 21 2.96 -21.55 17.67
CA ARG A 21 1.72 -21.36 18.48
C ARG A 21 0.76 -20.29 17.96
N ARG A 22 1.21 -19.40 17.06
CA ARG A 22 0.42 -18.25 16.55
C ARG A 22 -0.05 -18.45 15.12
N TRP A 23 0.25 -19.58 14.51
CA TRP A 23 -0.04 -19.80 13.11
C TRP A 23 -1.52 -19.96 12.80
N ASN A 24 -1.88 -19.75 11.54
CA ASN A 24 -3.19 -20.08 11.00
C ASN A 24 -3.07 -21.38 10.18
N PRO A 25 -3.89 -22.43 10.45
CA PRO A 25 -3.85 -23.68 9.70
C PRO A 25 -4.03 -23.51 8.19
N LYS A 26 -4.76 -22.51 7.73
CA LYS A 26 -4.94 -22.19 6.31
C LYS A 26 -3.65 -21.77 5.60
N MET A 27 -2.62 -21.37 6.35
CA MET A 27 -1.30 -21.07 5.82
C MET A 27 -0.44 -22.32 5.59
N ALA A 28 -0.89 -23.51 5.98
CA ALA A 28 -0.16 -24.77 5.77
C ALA A 28 0.37 -24.96 4.32
N PRO A 29 -0.38 -24.62 3.26
CA PRO A 29 0.12 -24.75 1.88
C PRO A 29 1.36 -23.87 1.58
N TYR A 30 1.62 -22.80 2.33
CA TYR A 30 2.71 -21.83 2.13
C TYR A 30 3.90 -22.06 3.06
N ILE A 31 3.79 -23.02 3.98
CA ILE A 31 4.84 -23.35 4.93
C ILE A 31 5.73 -24.45 4.36
N PHE A 32 7.04 -24.25 4.40
CA PHE A 32 8.04 -25.24 3.98
C PHE A 32 8.39 -26.19 5.11
N THR A 33 8.73 -25.66 6.29
CA THR A 33 9.16 -26.44 7.46
C THR A 33 9.02 -25.61 8.74
N GLU A 34 9.30 -26.25 9.88
CA GLU A 34 9.49 -25.62 11.17
C GLU A 34 10.96 -25.69 11.59
N ARG A 35 11.48 -24.62 12.15
CA ARG A 35 12.82 -24.57 12.74
C ARG A 35 12.83 -23.70 13.99
N ASN A 36 13.29 -24.24 15.10
CA ASN A 36 13.40 -23.56 16.40
C ASN A 36 12.07 -22.92 16.88
N GLY A 37 10.93 -23.56 16.65
CA GLY A 37 9.60 -23.06 17.03
C GLY A 37 9.09 -21.92 16.17
N ILE A 38 9.69 -21.70 14.99
CA ILE A 38 9.26 -20.69 14.01
C ILE A 38 8.99 -21.40 12.68
N TYR A 39 7.90 -21.07 12.02
CA TYR A 39 7.61 -21.56 10.67
C TYR A 39 8.48 -20.86 9.63
N ILE A 40 8.93 -21.63 8.66
CA ILE A 40 9.68 -21.15 7.48
C ILE A 40 8.75 -21.18 6.29
N ILE A 41 8.59 -20.05 5.62
CA ILE A 41 7.74 -19.87 4.44
C ILE A 41 8.46 -20.42 3.21
N ASP A 42 7.72 -21.06 2.32
CA ASP A 42 8.22 -21.59 1.05
C ASP A 42 8.45 -20.46 0.04
N LEU A 43 9.71 -20.06 -0.13
CA LEU A 43 10.11 -19.00 -1.05
C LEU A 43 9.81 -19.30 -2.52
N GLN A 44 9.73 -20.57 -2.94
CA GLN A 44 9.34 -20.89 -4.31
C GLN A 44 7.89 -20.46 -4.58
N LYS A 45 7.03 -20.64 -3.61
CA LYS A 45 5.64 -20.16 -3.68
C LYS A 45 5.57 -18.65 -3.58
N THR A 46 6.39 -18.05 -2.72
CA THR A 46 6.48 -16.58 -2.61
C THR A 46 6.84 -15.94 -3.94
N VAL A 47 7.87 -16.45 -4.65
CA VAL A 47 8.28 -15.93 -5.97
C VAL A 47 7.10 -15.95 -6.96
N ARG A 48 6.42 -17.11 -7.09
CA ARG A 48 5.28 -17.24 -8.02
C ARG A 48 4.14 -16.30 -7.68
N LYS A 49 3.79 -16.22 -6.39
CA LYS A 49 2.71 -15.37 -5.92
C LYS A 49 3.04 -13.89 -6.01
N LEU A 50 4.32 -13.54 -5.86
CA LEU A 50 4.80 -12.17 -6.07
C LEU A 50 4.71 -11.78 -7.56
N ASP A 51 5.09 -12.69 -8.47
CA ASP A 51 4.95 -12.46 -9.92
C ASP A 51 3.48 -12.29 -10.33
N GLU A 52 2.55 -13.11 -9.78
CA GLU A 52 1.11 -12.97 -9.99
C GLU A 52 0.60 -11.59 -9.51
N ALA A 53 1.00 -11.20 -8.30
CA ALA A 53 0.62 -9.91 -7.70
C ALA A 53 1.21 -8.72 -8.47
N TYR A 54 2.45 -8.82 -8.92
CA TYR A 54 3.12 -7.82 -9.75
C TYR A 54 2.35 -7.56 -11.06
N ASN A 55 2.03 -8.64 -11.77
CA ASN A 55 1.29 -8.53 -13.03
C ASN A 55 -0.09 -7.91 -12.83
N PHE A 56 -0.80 -8.29 -11.77
CA PHE A 56 -2.08 -7.71 -11.43
C PHE A 56 -1.98 -6.20 -11.13
N VAL A 57 -1.02 -5.79 -10.28
CA VAL A 57 -0.79 -4.39 -9.94
C VAL A 57 -0.41 -3.57 -11.18
N HIS A 58 0.44 -4.14 -12.05
CA HIS A 58 0.81 -3.55 -13.32
C HIS A 58 -0.42 -3.34 -14.22
N GLU A 59 -1.30 -4.33 -14.35
CA GLU A 59 -2.53 -4.24 -15.15
C GLU A 59 -3.47 -3.16 -14.61
N VAL A 60 -3.68 -3.10 -13.29
CA VAL A 60 -4.51 -2.05 -12.66
C VAL A 60 -3.94 -0.67 -12.96
N ALA A 61 -2.63 -0.48 -12.83
CA ALA A 61 -1.97 0.79 -13.08
C ALA A 61 -1.99 1.18 -14.58
N ALA A 62 -1.78 0.22 -15.49
CA ALA A 62 -1.86 0.42 -16.94
C ALA A 62 -3.26 0.88 -17.39
N ASN A 63 -4.30 0.41 -16.69
CA ASN A 63 -5.70 0.84 -16.92
C ASN A 63 -6.06 2.17 -16.21
N GLY A 64 -5.09 2.89 -15.66
CA GLY A 64 -5.30 4.17 -14.96
C GLY A 64 -5.94 4.03 -13.58
N GLY A 65 -5.91 2.83 -12.99
CA GLY A 65 -6.30 2.58 -11.61
C GLY A 65 -5.22 3.06 -10.64
N GLU A 66 -5.65 3.67 -9.53
CA GLU A 66 -4.76 4.07 -8.44
C GLU A 66 -4.64 2.93 -7.41
N ILE A 67 -3.47 2.77 -6.80
CA ILE A 67 -3.23 1.76 -5.78
C ILE A 67 -3.02 2.43 -4.43
N LEU A 68 -3.75 1.97 -3.40
CA LEU A 68 -3.60 2.45 -2.04
C LEU A 68 -2.70 1.50 -1.23
N PHE A 69 -1.55 2.01 -0.82
CA PHE A 69 -0.61 1.28 0.03
C PHE A 69 -0.99 1.41 1.50
N VAL A 70 -1.15 0.30 2.21
CA VAL A 70 -1.60 0.26 3.60
C VAL A 70 -0.64 -0.55 4.46
N GLY A 71 -0.08 0.10 5.48
CA GLY A 71 0.81 -0.57 6.43
C GLY A 71 1.05 0.28 7.66
N THR A 72 0.25 0.04 8.72
CA THR A 72 0.33 0.81 9.97
C THR A 72 1.26 0.17 11.00
N LYS A 73 1.89 -0.96 10.66
CA LYS A 73 2.93 -1.60 11.47
C LYS A 73 4.17 -0.70 11.52
N LYS A 74 4.78 -0.54 12.70
CA LYS A 74 5.98 0.29 12.85
C LYS A 74 7.09 -0.08 11.86
N GLN A 75 7.24 -1.38 11.59
CA GLN A 75 8.23 -1.92 10.65
C GLN A 75 7.90 -1.63 9.18
N ALA A 76 6.63 -1.39 8.86
CA ALA A 76 6.16 -1.16 7.50
C ALA A 76 5.94 0.33 7.16
N ALA A 77 5.64 1.15 8.16
CA ALA A 77 5.15 2.51 8.00
C ALA A 77 6.02 3.40 7.11
N ASP A 78 7.33 3.36 7.31
CA ASP A 78 8.27 4.18 6.54
C ASP A 78 8.47 3.63 5.12
N SER A 79 8.61 2.33 4.97
CA SER A 79 8.74 1.68 3.65
C SER A 79 7.49 1.89 2.79
N ILE A 80 6.30 1.78 3.36
CA ILE A 80 5.04 2.04 2.67
C ILE A 80 4.94 3.49 2.19
N LYS A 81 5.29 4.46 3.04
CA LYS A 81 5.32 5.87 2.65
C LYS A 81 6.33 6.13 1.52
N GLU A 82 7.56 5.61 1.66
CA GLU A 82 8.65 5.82 0.70
C GLU A 82 8.27 5.26 -0.68
N GLU A 83 7.82 4.00 -0.74
CA GLU A 83 7.55 3.32 -2.00
C GLU A 83 6.27 3.83 -2.68
N ALA A 84 5.22 4.12 -1.92
CA ALA A 84 4.01 4.75 -2.48
C ALA A 84 4.32 6.14 -3.05
N THR A 85 5.11 6.94 -2.33
CA THR A 85 5.52 8.27 -2.82
C THR A 85 6.38 8.16 -4.08
N ARG A 86 7.29 7.19 -4.15
CA ARG A 86 8.13 6.91 -5.33
C ARG A 86 7.30 6.55 -6.56
N ALA A 87 6.23 5.78 -6.37
CA ALA A 87 5.31 5.39 -7.43
C ALA A 87 4.27 6.47 -7.80
N GLY A 88 4.22 7.58 -7.04
CA GLY A 88 3.19 8.61 -7.17
C GLY A 88 1.79 8.11 -6.81
N GLU A 89 1.72 7.25 -5.79
CA GLU A 89 0.50 6.62 -5.30
C GLU A 89 0.16 7.05 -3.87
N HIS A 90 -0.99 6.60 -3.38
CA HIS A 90 -1.53 6.95 -2.08
C HIS A 90 -1.10 5.96 -1.00
N TYR A 91 -1.02 6.42 0.27
CA TYR A 91 -0.67 5.54 1.37
C TYR A 91 -1.39 5.87 2.68
N VAL A 92 -1.52 4.83 3.52
CA VAL A 92 -1.95 4.92 4.91
C VAL A 92 -0.93 4.18 5.77
N ASN A 93 -0.11 4.92 6.51
CA ASN A 93 1.00 4.37 7.29
C ASN A 93 0.90 4.60 8.81
N ALA A 94 -0.09 5.36 9.28
CA ALA A 94 -0.24 5.64 10.71
C ALA A 94 -1.36 4.79 11.34
N ARG A 95 -2.60 4.97 10.89
CA ARG A 95 -3.76 4.20 11.35
C ARG A 95 -4.85 4.23 10.31
N TRP A 96 -5.44 3.08 10.00
CA TRP A 96 -6.66 3.02 9.22
C TRP A 96 -7.84 3.59 10.02
N LEU A 97 -8.51 4.58 9.49
CA LEU A 97 -9.73 5.11 10.09
C LEU A 97 -10.93 4.35 9.54
N GLY A 98 -11.74 3.76 10.43
CA GLY A 98 -12.96 3.06 9.99
C GLY A 98 -13.85 3.95 9.13
N GLY A 99 -14.27 3.44 7.98
CA GLY A 99 -15.02 4.19 6.97
C GLY A 99 -14.16 4.97 5.98
N MET A 100 -12.85 4.74 5.94
CA MET A 100 -11.94 5.47 5.05
C MET A 100 -12.30 5.32 3.57
N MET A 101 -12.80 4.16 3.17
CA MET A 101 -13.34 3.92 1.82
C MET A 101 -14.87 3.84 1.81
N THR A 102 -15.48 3.13 2.75
CA THR A 102 -16.93 2.95 2.79
C THR A 102 -17.70 4.24 3.12
N ASN A 103 -17.04 5.23 3.73
CA ASN A 103 -17.56 6.57 3.98
C ASN A 103 -16.64 7.65 3.39
N PHE A 104 -16.16 7.41 2.17
CA PHE A 104 -15.16 8.23 1.49
C PHE A 104 -15.56 9.70 1.38
N LYS A 105 -16.84 10.00 1.14
CA LYS A 105 -17.36 11.39 1.09
C LYS A 105 -17.10 12.18 2.39
N THR A 106 -17.18 11.51 3.54
CA THR A 106 -16.85 12.14 4.83
C THR A 106 -15.35 12.34 4.98
N ILE A 107 -14.54 11.40 4.51
CA ILE A 107 -13.07 11.54 4.50
C ILE A 107 -12.65 12.70 3.59
N GLN A 108 -13.23 12.84 2.40
CA GLN A 108 -12.97 13.98 1.51
C GLN A 108 -13.27 15.33 2.17
N ARG A 109 -14.35 15.42 2.96
CA ARG A 109 -14.64 16.65 3.74
C ARG A 109 -13.55 16.94 4.77
N ARG A 110 -12.94 15.91 5.38
CA ARG A 110 -11.82 16.09 6.32
C ARG A 110 -10.54 16.50 5.62
N ILE A 111 -10.30 15.98 4.41
CA ILE A 111 -9.19 16.40 3.55
C ILE A 111 -9.38 17.87 3.14
N ALA A 112 -10.56 18.26 2.69
CA ALA A 112 -10.85 19.66 2.36
C ALA A 112 -10.66 20.60 3.58
N ARG A 113 -10.98 20.11 4.81
CA ARG A 113 -10.68 20.86 6.03
C ARG A 113 -9.19 21.04 6.26
N LEU A 114 -8.36 20.00 5.98
CA LEU A 114 -6.92 20.10 6.07
C LEU A 114 -6.37 21.14 5.07
N GLU A 115 -6.82 21.11 3.83
CA GLU A 115 -6.44 22.08 2.80
C GLU A 115 -6.84 23.51 3.20
N GLN A 116 -8.05 23.69 3.74
CA GLN A 116 -8.49 24.97 4.27
C GLN A 116 -7.58 25.50 5.39
N LEU A 117 -7.17 24.62 6.31
CA LEU A 117 -6.27 25.01 7.41
C LEU A 117 -4.88 25.41 6.90
N HIS A 118 -4.33 24.73 5.93
CA HIS A 118 -3.07 25.12 5.30
C HIS A 118 -3.19 26.46 4.53
N THR A 119 -4.33 26.71 3.88
CA THR A 119 -4.59 28.00 3.24
C THR A 119 -4.64 29.12 4.29
N MET A 120 -5.33 28.92 5.42
CA MET A 120 -5.38 29.88 6.52
C MET A 120 -4.03 30.15 7.17
N GLU A 121 -3.13 29.18 7.17
CA GLU A 121 -1.75 29.33 7.64
C GLU A 121 -0.92 30.19 6.66
N THR A 122 -1.08 29.96 5.36
CA THR A 122 -0.31 30.63 4.31
C THR A 122 -0.80 32.06 4.00
N ASP A 123 -2.08 32.35 4.14
CA ASP A 123 -2.68 33.66 3.88
C ASP A 123 -2.59 34.64 5.08
N GLY A 124 -1.95 34.19 6.19
CA GLY A 124 -1.76 35.04 7.37
C GLY A 124 -2.98 35.13 8.28
N THR A 125 -4.05 34.38 8.03
CA THR A 125 -5.24 34.37 8.89
C THR A 125 -4.90 33.98 10.33
N PHE A 126 -3.90 33.13 10.53
CA PHE A 126 -3.46 32.72 11.88
C PHE A 126 -2.92 33.89 12.70
N ASP A 127 -2.33 34.92 12.09
CA ASP A 127 -1.78 36.09 12.78
C ASP A 127 -2.89 36.96 13.39
N LEU A 128 -4.12 36.87 12.88
CA LEU A 128 -5.27 37.60 13.36
C LEU A 128 -6.01 36.90 14.51
N LEU A 129 -5.64 35.64 14.80
CA LEU A 129 -6.32 34.82 15.80
C LEU A 129 -5.60 34.86 17.16
N PRO A 130 -6.34 34.66 18.28
CA PRO A 130 -5.72 34.51 19.60
C PRO A 130 -4.77 33.29 19.60
N LYS A 131 -3.61 33.41 20.27
CA LYS A 131 -2.58 32.33 20.35
C LYS A 131 -3.16 30.98 20.75
N LYS A 132 -4.14 30.95 21.64
CA LYS A 132 -4.77 29.70 22.10
C LYS A 132 -5.55 28.98 20.99
N GLU A 133 -6.13 29.73 20.06
CA GLU A 133 -6.84 29.15 18.91
C GLU A 133 -5.85 28.65 17.86
N VAL A 134 -4.80 29.40 17.57
CA VAL A 134 -3.74 28.99 16.65
C VAL A 134 -3.13 27.66 17.09
N ILE A 135 -2.85 27.49 18.39
CA ILE A 135 -2.33 26.22 18.93
C ILE A 135 -3.31 25.06 18.66
N LYS A 136 -4.61 25.28 18.82
CA LYS A 136 -5.63 24.23 18.55
C LYS A 136 -5.69 23.87 17.06
N LEU A 137 -5.62 24.88 16.18
CA LEU A 137 -5.64 24.67 14.74
C LEU A 137 -4.37 23.91 14.28
N ASN A 138 -3.20 24.26 14.81
CA ASN A 138 -1.96 23.53 14.52
C ASN A 138 -2.04 22.06 14.97
N LEU A 139 -2.57 21.77 16.15
CA LEU A 139 -2.81 20.39 16.60
C LEU A 139 -3.82 19.65 15.71
N GLU A 140 -4.83 20.36 15.17
CA GLU A 140 -5.77 19.79 14.21
C GLU A 140 -5.04 19.45 12.88
N ILE A 141 -4.19 20.34 12.36
CA ILE A 141 -3.37 20.13 11.16
C ILE A 141 -2.47 18.89 11.35
N GLU A 142 -1.68 18.86 12.41
CA GLU A 142 -0.79 17.73 12.70
C GLU A 142 -1.54 16.39 12.74
N LYS A 143 -2.71 16.39 13.37
CA LYS A 143 -3.55 15.19 13.46
C LYS A 143 -4.10 14.77 12.10
N LEU A 144 -4.60 15.70 11.32
CA LEU A 144 -5.16 15.42 9.99
C LEU A 144 -4.05 14.98 9.02
N GLU A 145 -2.91 15.67 9.00
CA GLU A 145 -1.76 15.31 8.16
C GLU A 145 -1.22 13.92 8.50
N LYS A 146 -1.12 13.59 9.79
CA LYS A 146 -0.67 12.28 10.24
C LYS A 146 -1.55 11.14 9.73
N PHE A 147 -2.87 11.30 9.66
CA PHE A 147 -3.80 10.22 9.31
C PHE A 147 -4.30 10.27 7.87
N LEU A 148 -4.36 11.46 7.26
CA LEU A 148 -4.94 11.66 5.94
C LEU A 148 -3.93 12.20 4.91
N GLY A 149 -2.75 12.63 5.34
CA GLY A 149 -1.75 13.23 4.46
C GLY A 149 -1.38 12.36 3.26
N GLY A 150 -1.30 11.03 3.46
CA GLY A 150 -0.99 10.10 2.37
C GLY A 150 -2.12 9.89 1.35
N ILE A 151 -3.34 10.33 1.65
CA ILE A 151 -4.50 10.21 0.76
C ILE A 151 -5.10 11.56 0.35
N LYS A 152 -4.42 12.67 0.66
CA LYS A 152 -4.94 14.02 0.38
C LYS A 152 -5.24 14.27 -1.09
N ASN A 153 -4.47 13.68 -1.99
CA ASN A 153 -4.65 13.84 -3.44
C ASN A 153 -5.60 12.78 -4.05
N MET A 154 -6.12 11.85 -3.26
CA MET A 154 -7.01 10.78 -3.72
C MET A 154 -8.40 11.32 -4.01
N LYS A 155 -8.78 11.41 -5.29
CA LYS A 155 -10.09 11.98 -5.73
C LYS A 155 -11.17 10.90 -5.90
N LYS A 156 -10.79 9.66 -6.16
CA LYS A 156 -11.66 8.49 -6.38
C LYS A 156 -11.21 7.32 -5.50
N LEU A 157 -12.06 6.32 -5.37
CA LEU A 157 -11.67 5.07 -4.70
C LEU A 157 -10.55 4.38 -5.48
N PRO A 158 -9.60 3.74 -4.78
CA PRO A 158 -8.49 3.04 -5.44
C PRO A 158 -8.99 1.82 -6.23
N GLY A 159 -8.27 1.47 -7.30
CA GLY A 159 -8.51 0.28 -8.09
C GLY A 159 -8.06 -1.01 -7.40
N ALA A 160 -7.08 -0.92 -6.50
CA ALA A 160 -6.60 -2.03 -5.66
C ALA A 160 -5.97 -1.52 -4.37
N LEU A 161 -5.90 -2.40 -3.35
CA LEU A 161 -5.15 -2.17 -2.13
C LEU A 161 -3.91 -3.05 -2.08
N PHE A 162 -2.77 -2.48 -1.65
CA PHE A 162 -1.61 -3.25 -1.23
C PHE A 162 -1.48 -3.16 0.29
N ILE A 163 -1.60 -4.29 1.00
CA ILE A 163 -1.67 -4.33 2.47
C ILE A 163 -0.50 -5.11 3.07
N VAL A 164 0.09 -4.57 4.12
CA VAL A 164 1.07 -5.28 4.97
C VAL A 164 0.37 -5.68 6.27
N ASP A 165 0.39 -6.98 6.59
CA ASP A 165 -0.29 -7.56 7.75
C ASP A 165 -1.82 -7.40 7.72
N PRO A 166 -2.54 -8.21 6.91
CA PRO A 166 -4.00 -8.14 6.81
C PRO A 166 -4.72 -8.42 8.13
N ARG A 167 -4.09 -9.15 9.07
CA ARG A 167 -4.65 -9.38 10.40
C ARG A 167 -4.74 -8.09 11.21
N LYS A 168 -3.76 -7.21 11.10
CA LYS A 168 -3.76 -5.89 11.74
C LYS A 168 -4.71 -4.94 11.02
N GLU A 169 -4.71 -4.99 9.71
CA GLU A 169 -5.49 -4.10 8.83
C GLU A 169 -6.87 -4.71 8.45
N LYS A 170 -7.44 -5.56 9.32
CA LYS A 170 -8.70 -6.25 9.06
C LYS A 170 -9.87 -5.35 8.68
N ILE A 171 -9.89 -4.10 9.16
CA ILE A 171 -10.93 -3.13 8.81
C ILE A 171 -10.78 -2.69 7.36
N ALA A 172 -9.55 -2.44 6.91
CA ALA A 172 -9.25 -2.10 5.51
C ALA A 172 -9.66 -3.24 4.57
N VAL A 173 -9.30 -4.48 4.91
CA VAL A 173 -9.71 -5.69 4.15
C VAL A 173 -11.23 -5.83 4.08
N ALA A 174 -11.93 -5.67 5.20
CA ALA A 174 -13.39 -5.75 5.24
C ALA A 174 -14.08 -4.65 4.42
N GLU A 175 -13.53 -3.42 4.43
CA GLU A 175 -14.04 -2.32 3.60
C GLU A 175 -13.78 -2.58 2.11
N ALA A 176 -12.60 -3.07 1.75
CA ALA A 176 -12.26 -3.43 0.37
C ALA A 176 -13.21 -4.48 -0.18
N LYS A 177 -13.41 -5.58 0.56
CA LYS A 177 -14.38 -6.64 0.20
C LYS A 177 -15.79 -6.10 0.00
N LYS A 178 -16.23 -5.22 0.89
CA LYS A 178 -17.58 -4.62 0.79
C LYS A 178 -17.77 -3.79 -0.47
N LEU A 179 -16.69 -3.17 -0.96
CA LEU A 179 -16.68 -2.31 -2.14
C LEU A 179 -16.28 -3.05 -3.42
N GLY A 180 -15.92 -4.34 -3.33
CA GLY A 180 -15.42 -5.12 -4.46
C GLY A 180 -14.05 -4.68 -4.97
N ILE A 181 -13.23 -4.06 -4.08
CA ILE A 181 -11.87 -3.61 -4.41
C ILE A 181 -10.92 -4.76 -4.11
N PRO A 182 -10.14 -5.24 -5.10
CA PRO A 182 -9.21 -6.34 -4.91
C PRO A 182 -8.06 -5.97 -3.97
N VAL A 183 -7.62 -6.96 -3.19
CA VAL A 183 -6.59 -6.82 -2.17
C VAL A 183 -5.37 -7.67 -2.51
N VAL A 184 -4.23 -7.03 -2.64
CA VAL A 184 -2.90 -7.65 -2.66
C VAL A 184 -2.30 -7.52 -1.26
N ALA A 185 -1.79 -8.57 -0.65
CA ALA A 185 -1.22 -8.44 0.69
C ALA A 185 0.00 -9.32 0.94
N ILE A 186 0.93 -8.81 1.77
CA ILE A 186 1.95 -9.63 2.42
C ILE A 186 1.27 -10.38 3.56
N VAL A 187 1.26 -11.71 3.47
CA VAL A 187 0.54 -12.61 4.37
C VAL A 187 1.56 -13.48 5.10
N ASP A 188 1.70 -13.27 6.39
CA ASP A 188 2.56 -14.10 7.25
C ASP A 188 1.77 -15.33 7.77
N THR A 189 2.45 -16.25 8.41
CA THR A 189 1.92 -17.53 8.88
C THR A 189 0.79 -17.43 9.91
N ASN A 190 0.54 -16.25 10.49
CA ASN A 190 -0.51 -15.96 11.48
C ASN A 190 -1.79 -15.36 10.88
N CYS A 191 -1.83 -15.13 9.57
CA CYS A 191 -2.94 -14.50 8.86
C CYS A 191 -3.85 -15.51 8.17
N ASP A 192 -5.05 -15.09 7.76
CA ASP A 192 -5.98 -15.88 6.95
C ASP A 192 -5.78 -15.52 5.46
N PRO A 193 -5.28 -16.45 4.61
CA PRO A 193 -5.07 -16.17 3.19
C PRO A 193 -6.38 -16.09 2.39
N ASP A 194 -7.47 -16.71 2.85
CA ASP A 194 -8.76 -16.72 2.14
C ASP A 194 -9.43 -15.33 2.11
N GLU A 195 -8.93 -14.41 2.92
CA GLU A 195 -9.43 -13.05 2.93
C GLU A 195 -8.80 -12.16 1.85
N ILE A 196 -7.79 -12.64 1.13
CA ILE A 196 -6.93 -11.86 0.23
C ILE A 196 -7.02 -12.43 -1.19
N ASP A 197 -7.18 -11.56 -2.17
CA ASP A 197 -7.29 -11.95 -3.57
C ASP A 197 -5.92 -12.36 -4.14
N TYR A 198 -4.88 -11.60 -3.83
CA TYR A 198 -3.51 -11.86 -4.26
C TYR A 198 -2.59 -11.99 -3.04
N VAL A 199 -2.40 -13.21 -2.60
CA VAL A 199 -1.58 -13.56 -1.42
C VAL A 199 -0.12 -13.56 -1.79
N ILE A 200 0.70 -12.78 -1.10
CA ILE A 200 2.17 -12.84 -1.15
C ILE A 200 2.65 -13.42 0.19
N PRO A 201 2.97 -14.72 0.25
CA PRO A 201 3.45 -15.31 1.49
C PRO A 201 4.81 -14.73 1.87
N GLY A 202 4.91 -14.15 3.06
CA GLY A 202 6.15 -13.50 3.47
C GLY A 202 6.10 -12.89 4.86
N ASN A 203 7.27 -12.54 5.36
CA ASN A 203 7.48 -11.91 6.66
C ASN A 203 6.99 -10.46 6.64
N ASP A 204 6.06 -10.12 7.48
CA ASP A 204 5.50 -8.78 7.62
C ASP A 204 6.14 -7.96 8.77
N ASP A 205 7.07 -8.57 9.53
CA ASP A 205 7.78 -7.95 10.66
C ASP A 205 9.19 -7.45 10.29
N ALA A 206 9.79 -7.98 9.22
CA ALA A 206 11.12 -7.59 8.79
C ALA A 206 11.07 -6.37 7.86
N ILE A 207 11.66 -5.25 8.28
CA ILE A 207 11.70 -3.99 7.50
C ILE A 207 12.22 -4.23 6.08
N ARG A 208 13.29 -5.04 5.93
CA ARG A 208 13.89 -5.35 4.62
C ARG A 208 12.95 -6.16 3.74
N ALA A 209 12.20 -7.10 4.31
CA ALA A 209 11.23 -7.91 3.58
C ALA A 209 10.07 -7.06 3.06
N VAL A 210 9.50 -6.23 3.93
CA VAL A 210 8.44 -5.29 3.56
C VAL A 210 8.91 -4.31 2.48
N LYS A 211 10.11 -3.71 2.64
CA LYS A 211 10.68 -2.77 1.67
C LYS A 211 10.89 -3.43 0.30
N LEU A 212 11.42 -4.66 0.26
CA LEU A 212 11.66 -5.38 -0.98
C LEU A 212 10.36 -5.65 -1.74
N ILE A 213 9.32 -6.14 -1.05
CA ILE A 213 8.04 -6.49 -1.68
C ILE A 213 7.26 -5.21 -2.05
N ALA A 214 7.22 -4.20 -1.18
CA ALA A 214 6.58 -2.93 -1.49
C ALA A 214 7.29 -2.22 -2.66
N GLY A 215 8.62 -2.31 -2.72
CA GLY A 215 9.41 -1.82 -3.85
C GLY A 215 9.05 -2.50 -5.16
N ALA A 216 8.89 -3.84 -5.17
CA ALA A 216 8.45 -4.55 -6.37
C ALA A 216 7.05 -4.10 -6.82
N MET A 217 6.11 -3.84 -5.90
CA MET A 217 4.78 -3.31 -6.25
C MET A 217 4.88 -1.89 -6.83
N ALA A 218 5.72 -1.04 -6.25
CA ALA A 218 5.98 0.30 -6.77
C ALA A 218 6.62 0.27 -8.17
N ASP A 219 7.54 -0.65 -8.42
CA ASP A 219 8.17 -0.86 -9.74
C ASP A 219 7.15 -1.30 -10.79
N ALA A 220 6.19 -2.16 -10.42
CA ALA A 220 5.08 -2.55 -11.29
C ALA A 220 4.27 -1.32 -11.76
N ILE A 221 3.95 -0.43 -10.83
CA ILE A 221 3.18 0.79 -11.12
C ILE A 221 3.98 1.75 -12.00
N ILE A 222 5.24 1.98 -11.68
CA ILE A 222 6.12 2.86 -12.44
C ILE A 222 6.28 2.35 -13.88
N SER A 223 6.55 1.05 -14.04
CA SER A 223 6.65 0.41 -15.36
C SER A 223 5.38 0.55 -16.18
N ALA A 224 4.21 0.35 -15.57
CA ALA A 224 2.92 0.50 -16.22
C ALA A 224 2.66 1.95 -16.67
N LYS A 225 2.97 2.94 -15.82
CA LYS A 225 2.82 4.36 -16.14
C LYS A 225 3.75 4.81 -17.27
N GLN A 226 4.99 4.32 -17.31
CA GLN A 226 5.95 4.59 -18.38
C GLN A 226 5.46 4.01 -19.71
N GLY A 227 5.06 2.74 -19.75
CA GLY A 227 4.54 2.11 -20.97
C GLY A 227 3.28 2.78 -21.52
N SER A 228 2.41 3.32 -20.66
CA SER A 228 1.23 4.08 -21.10
C SER A 228 1.59 5.48 -21.62
N ALA A 229 2.63 6.13 -21.08
CA ALA A 229 3.12 7.41 -21.57
C ALA A 229 3.77 7.26 -22.97
N ASP A 230 4.63 6.25 -23.14
CA ASP A 230 5.29 5.96 -24.42
C ASP A 230 4.27 5.63 -25.52
N ALA A 231 3.24 4.84 -25.19
CA ALA A 231 2.16 4.52 -26.12
C ALA A 231 1.30 5.75 -26.49
N ALA A 232 1.12 6.69 -25.59
CA ALA A 232 0.40 7.94 -25.87
C ALA A 232 1.22 8.90 -26.74
N GLU A 233 2.54 8.98 -26.56
CA GLU A 233 3.44 9.75 -27.42
C GLU A 233 3.53 9.17 -28.84
N GLU A 234 3.55 7.84 -28.97
CA GLU A 234 3.59 7.17 -30.27
C GLU A 234 2.28 7.38 -31.06
N GLN A 235 1.12 7.48 -30.39
CA GLN A 235 -0.17 7.81 -30.99
C GLN A 235 -0.33 9.30 -31.31
N ALA A 236 0.43 10.18 -30.66
CA ALA A 236 0.39 11.63 -30.86
C ALA A 236 1.38 12.12 -31.95
N ALA A 237 2.29 11.26 -32.39
CA ALA A 237 3.21 11.59 -33.48
C ALA A 237 2.41 11.73 -34.80
N PRO A 238 2.43 12.91 -35.48
CA PRO A 238 1.73 13.09 -36.73
C PRO A 238 2.33 12.17 -37.77
N ALA A 239 1.47 11.54 -38.56
CA ALA A 239 1.86 10.86 -39.77
C ALA A 239 2.29 11.95 -40.81
N GLU A 240 3.54 12.40 -40.69
CA GLU A 240 4.22 13.17 -41.75
C GLU A 240 4.96 12.19 -42.64
N ASP A 241 4.73 12.39 -43.93
CA ASP A 241 5.36 11.77 -45.11
C ASP A 241 4.78 10.45 -45.64
N ALA A 242 3.70 10.65 -46.38
CA ALA A 242 3.42 9.86 -47.57
C ALA A 242 2.97 10.82 -48.69
N GLU A 243 3.94 11.42 -49.39
CA GLU A 243 3.83 11.86 -50.79
C GLU A 243 4.85 11.12 -51.64
#